data_c668764994fd6b2cab7db70961a51329
#
_entry.id   c668764994fd6b2cab7db70961a51329
#
_cell.length_a   1.000
_cell.length_b   1.000
_cell.length_c   1.000
_cell.angle_alpha   90.00
_cell.angle_beta   90.00
_cell.angle_gamma   90.00
#
_symmetry.space_group_name_H-M   'P 1'
#
loop_
_entity.id
_entity.type
_entity.pdbx_description
1 polymer ?
#
loop_
_entity_poly.entity_id
_entity_poly.type
_entity_poly.pdbx_seq_one_letter_code
_entity_poly.pdbx_strand_id
1 'polypeptide(L)'
;MKMIKNLSAWLSHGVLAASVAASNAAWAVNDLPGGPAVHQLNLQPAVTKISEEQAWLHWFMLIICTVIFVAVFGVMFYSIFKHRKSLGHKPANFHESVKVEIAWTVIPFIIVILMALPATKAVVAQKDTSNADLTIKATGYQWKWGYDYLKGEGEGIGFVSTLDNEHREISNSGAKGVQIDNYLLKVDNPLVVPVDKKVRIITTANDVIHAFAVPAFGIKQDAIPGFVRDTWFRAEKTGDFYGQCQ
;
A
#
# COMPACT_ATOMS: atom_id res chain seq x y z
N MET A 1 -18.75 26.94 -41.43
CA MET A 1 -18.89 27.07 -39.96
C MET A 1 -18.84 25.75 -39.18
N LYS A 2 -19.29 24.61 -39.69
CA LYS A 2 -19.18 23.28 -39.03
C LYS A 2 -17.73 22.71 -38.95
N MET A 3 -16.91 23.02 -39.95
CA MET A 3 -15.50 22.49 -40.00
C MET A 3 -14.58 23.10 -38.93
N ILE A 4 -14.79 24.38 -38.58
CA ILE A 4 -13.96 25.09 -37.57
C ILE A 4 -14.28 24.58 -36.14
N LYS A 5 -15.55 24.21 -35.86
CA LYS A 5 -15.92 23.62 -34.55
C LYS A 5 -15.33 22.25 -34.30
N ASN A 6 -15.14 21.46 -35.35
CA ASN A 6 -14.49 20.14 -35.22
C ASN A 6 -12.97 20.26 -35.01
N LEU A 7 -12.33 21.26 -35.64
CA LEU A 7 -10.89 21.48 -35.50
C LEU A 7 -10.49 21.88 -34.05
N SER A 8 -11.31 22.74 -33.42
CA SER A 8 -11.07 23.14 -32.01
C SER A 8 -11.27 21.98 -31.03
N ALA A 9 -12.23 21.09 -31.29
CA ALA A 9 -12.42 19.88 -30.47
C ALA A 9 -11.24 18.89 -30.62
N TRP A 10 -10.73 18.68 -31.83
CA TRP A 10 -9.56 17.84 -32.06
C TRP A 10 -8.28 18.42 -31.44
N LEU A 11 -8.11 19.74 -31.50
CA LEU A 11 -6.98 20.43 -30.85
C LEU A 11 -7.05 20.34 -29.33
N SER A 12 -8.24 20.49 -28.72
CA SER A 12 -8.37 20.37 -27.26
C SER A 12 -8.13 18.93 -26.76
N HIS A 13 -8.56 17.90 -27.51
CA HIS A 13 -8.25 16.50 -27.16
C HIS A 13 -6.78 16.17 -27.38
N GLY A 14 -6.15 16.72 -28.43
CA GLY A 14 -4.72 16.57 -28.68
C GLY A 14 -3.86 17.22 -27.59
N VAL A 15 -4.23 18.42 -27.14
CA VAL A 15 -3.54 19.12 -26.03
C VAL A 15 -3.71 18.37 -24.72
N LEU A 16 -4.91 17.85 -24.41
CA LEU A 16 -5.15 17.05 -23.22
C LEU A 16 -4.34 15.74 -23.23
N ALA A 17 -4.32 15.04 -24.36
CA ALA A 17 -3.52 13.83 -24.53
C ALA A 17 -2.01 14.12 -24.43
N ALA A 18 -1.54 15.23 -24.99
CA ALA A 18 -0.15 15.64 -24.91
C ALA A 18 0.24 16.07 -23.48
N SER A 19 -0.64 16.73 -22.73
CA SER A 19 -0.38 17.11 -21.33
C SER A 19 -0.35 15.89 -20.40
N VAL A 20 -1.20 14.87 -20.63
CA VAL A 20 -1.16 13.60 -19.89
C VAL A 20 0.11 12.81 -20.25
N ALA A 21 0.54 12.81 -21.51
CA ALA A 21 1.78 12.16 -21.92
C ALA A 21 3.03 12.90 -21.39
N ALA A 22 3.01 14.24 -21.35
CA ALA A 22 4.11 15.05 -20.83
C ALA A 22 4.27 14.94 -19.31
N SER A 23 3.21 14.69 -18.57
CA SER A 23 3.28 14.48 -17.12
C SER A 23 4.01 13.19 -16.74
N ASN A 24 4.11 12.22 -17.65
CA ASN A 24 4.87 10.99 -17.45
C ASN A 24 6.36 11.11 -17.84
N ALA A 25 6.78 12.19 -18.48
CA ALA A 25 8.15 12.39 -18.95
C ALA A 25 9.00 13.28 -18.03
N ALA A 26 8.40 13.84 -16.98
CA ALA A 26 9.09 14.75 -16.06
C ALA A 26 9.50 13.99 -14.79
N TRP A 27 10.80 14.03 -14.52
CA TRP A 27 11.48 13.68 -13.27
C TRP A 27 11.86 12.19 -13.15
N ALA A 28 13.03 11.87 -13.66
CA ALA A 28 13.76 10.66 -13.28
C ALA A 28 14.27 10.79 -11.83
N VAL A 29 13.37 10.67 -10.88
CA VAL A 29 13.73 10.22 -9.54
C VAL A 29 13.88 8.72 -9.66
N ASN A 30 15.05 8.16 -9.33
CA ASN A 30 15.28 6.74 -9.41
C ASN A 30 14.35 5.99 -8.46
N ASP A 31 13.76 4.90 -8.93
CA ASP A 31 13.07 3.97 -8.07
C ASP A 31 14.04 3.47 -6.99
N LEU A 32 13.59 3.41 -5.75
CA LEU A 32 14.34 2.85 -4.65
C LEU A 32 14.13 1.33 -4.61
N PRO A 33 15.12 0.50 -5.01
CA PRO A 33 14.99 -0.94 -4.84
C PRO A 33 14.71 -1.28 -3.38
N GLY A 34 13.63 -2.07 -3.12
CA GLY A 34 13.22 -2.42 -1.75
C GLY A 34 12.49 -1.31 -0.97
N GLY A 35 12.25 -0.18 -1.59
CA GLY A 35 11.50 0.96 -1.06
C GLY A 35 10.40 1.43 -2.00
N PRO A 36 9.84 2.62 -1.76
CA PRO A 36 8.81 3.19 -2.62
C PRO A 36 9.36 3.54 -4.01
N ALA A 37 8.60 3.22 -5.05
CA ALA A 37 8.86 3.68 -6.41
C ALA A 37 8.35 5.12 -6.60
N VAL A 38 8.91 5.80 -7.60
CA VAL A 38 8.50 7.16 -7.94
C VAL A 38 7.05 7.16 -8.44
N HIS A 39 6.25 8.07 -7.88
CA HIS A 39 4.81 8.15 -8.18
C HIS A 39 4.06 6.83 -7.99
N GLN A 40 4.51 6.01 -7.06
CA GLN A 40 3.87 4.73 -6.77
C GLN A 40 2.40 4.92 -6.39
N LEU A 41 1.51 4.36 -7.20
CA LEU A 41 0.05 4.40 -6.97
C LEU A 41 -0.48 3.11 -6.33
N ASN A 42 0.36 2.13 -6.11
CA ASN A 42 -0.03 0.81 -5.63
C ASN A 42 1.00 0.25 -4.64
N LEU A 43 0.80 -0.99 -4.19
CA LEU A 43 1.69 -1.67 -3.27
C LEU A 43 3.11 -1.82 -3.84
N GLN A 44 4.11 -1.81 -2.97
CA GLN A 44 5.49 -2.08 -3.35
C GLN A 44 5.64 -3.52 -3.88
N PRO A 45 6.67 -3.78 -4.72
CA PRO A 45 6.97 -5.14 -5.17
C PRO A 45 7.14 -6.10 -4.00
N ALA A 46 6.41 -7.20 -4.01
CA ALA A 46 6.42 -8.19 -2.96
C ALA A 46 7.76 -8.94 -2.91
N VAL A 47 8.26 -9.17 -1.70
CA VAL A 47 9.47 -9.95 -1.43
C VAL A 47 9.26 -11.05 -0.40
N THR A 48 8.03 -11.22 0.05
CA THR A 48 7.60 -12.29 0.95
C THR A 48 6.31 -12.91 0.44
N LYS A 49 6.02 -14.14 0.81
CA LYS A 49 4.76 -14.80 0.49
C LYS A 49 3.54 -14.06 1.04
N ILE A 50 3.67 -13.48 2.23
CA ILE A 50 2.62 -12.65 2.86
C ILE A 50 2.31 -11.42 1.97
N SER A 51 3.34 -10.73 1.51
CA SER A 51 3.19 -9.57 0.64
C SER A 51 2.59 -9.92 -0.73
N GLU A 52 2.95 -11.09 -1.30
CA GLU A 52 2.34 -11.59 -2.54
C GLU A 52 0.84 -11.87 -2.38
N GLU A 53 0.45 -12.52 -1.28
CA GLU A 53 -0.96 -12.82 -0.98
C GLU A 53 -1.77 -11.53 -0.76
N GLN A 54 -1.18 -10.52 -0.09
CA GLN A 54 -1.80 -9.19 0.05
C GLN A 54 -1.96 -8.49 -1.29
N ALA A 55 -0.95 -8.51 -2.14
CA ALA A 55 -1.00 -7.91 -3.47
C ALA A 55 -2.07 -8.59 -4.34
N TRP A 56 -2.16 -9.92 -4.31
CA TRP A 56 -3.20 -10.66 -5.01
C TRP A 56 -4.60 -10.27 -4.51
N LEU A 57 -4.81 -10.23 -3.20
CA LEU A 57 -6.10 -9.85 -2.60
C LEU A 57 -6.48 -8.41 -2.96
N HIS A 58 -5.51 -7.49 -2.93
CA HIS A 58 -5.71 -6.10 -3.35
C HIS A 58 -6.18 -6.00 -4.80
N TRP A 59 -5.50 -6.69 -5.73
CA TRP A 59 -5.90 -6.68 -7.14
C TRP A 59 -7.28 -7.33 -7.36
N PHE A 60 -7.56 -8.42 -6.68
CA PHE A 60 -8.87 -9.06 -6.71
C PHE A 60 -9.98 -8.10 -6.30
N MET A 61 -9.81 -7.41 -5.17
CA MET A 61 -10.77 -6.41 -4.70
C MET A 61 -10.87 -5.21 -5.64
N LEU A 62 -9.76 -4.71 -6.15
CA LEU A 62 -9.74 -3.56 -7.06
C LEU A 62 -10.47 -3.85 -8.37
N ILE A 63 -10.32 -5.05 -8.93
CA ILE A 63 -11.04 -5.47 -10.13
C ILE A 63 -12.54 -5.49 -9.88
N ILE A 64 -13.00 -6.10 -8.77
CA ILE A 64 -14.42 -6.13 -8.41
C ILE A 64 -14.97 -4.71 -8.26
N CYS A 65 -14.30 -3.85 -7.50
CA CYS A 65 -14.70 -2.46 -7.31
C CYS A 65 -14.76 -1.69 -8.63
N THR A 66 -13.78 -1.89 -9.51
CA THR A 66 -13.74 -1.25 -10.83
C THR A 66 -14.91 -1.70 -11.71
N VAL A 67 -15.23 -2.99 -11.73
CA VAL A 67 -16.38 -3.53 -12.48
C VAL A 67 -17.69 -2.92 -11.98
N ILE A 68 -17.88 -2.88 -10.67
CA ILE A 68 -19.07 -2.27 -10.05
C ILE A 68 -19.14 -0.77 -10.40
N PHE A 69 -18.03 -0.05 -10.25
CA PHE A 69 -17.93 1.37 -10.59
C PHE A 69 -18.32 1.62 -12.05
N VAL A 70 -17.72 0.90 -12.99
CA VAL A 70 -18.01 1.06 -14.42
C VAL A 70 -19.45 0.71 -14.75
N ALA A 71 -20.01 -0.35 -14.14
CA ALA A 71 -21.41 -0.72 -14.37
C ALA A 71 -22.38 0.35 -13.86
N VAL A 72 -22.20 0.81 -12.62
CA VAL A 72 -23.10 1.82 -12.01
C VAL A 72 -23.01 3.15 -12.73
N PHE A 73 -21.80 3.68 -12.93
CA PHE A 73 -21.62 4.95 -13.63
C PHE A 73 -21.99 4.86 -15.10
N GLY A 74 -21.76 3.71 -15.74
CA GLY A 74 -22.21 3.46 -17.12
C GLY A 74 -23.72 3.57 -17.27
N VAL A 75 -24.48 2.91 -16.39
CA VAL A 75 -25.95 3.01 -16.38
C VAL A 75 -26.40 4.43 -16.05
N MET A 76 -25.76 5.07 -15.08
CA MET A 76 -26.06 6.45 -14.71
C MET A 76 -25.86 7.41 -15.89
N PHE A 77 -24.71 7.40 -16.53
CA PHE A 77 -24.43 8.28 -17.66
C PHE A 77 -25.30 7.95 -18.86
N TYR A 78 -25.53 6.65 -19.15
CA TYR A 78 -26.50 6.26 -20.17
C TYR A 78 -27.87 6.88 -19.91
N SER A 79 -28.39 6.82 -18.68
CA SER A 79 -29.66 7.40 -18.30
C SER A 79 -29.68 8.92 -18.47
N ILE A 80 -28.63 9.61 -18.01
CA ILE A 80 -28.49 11.07 -18.14
C ILE A 80 -28.50 11.51 -19.61
N PHE A 81 -27.77 10.83 -20.48
CA PHE A 81 -27.67 11.22 -21.88
C PHE A 81 -28.90 10.79 -22.69
N LYS A 82 -29.42 9.58 -22.48
CA LYS A 82 -30.48 8.98 -23.26
C LYS A 82 -31.87 9.48 -22.87
N HIS A 83 -32.11 9.68 -21.57
CA HIS A 83 -33.43 10.01 -21.02
C HIS A 83 -33.57 11.47 -20.57
N ARG A 84 -32.69 12.36 -21.03
CA ARG A 84 -32.77 13.80 -20.70
C ARG A 84 -34.05 14.44 -21.24
N LYS A 85 -34.62 15.34 -20.46
CA LYS A 85 -35.86 16.08 -20.78
C LYS A 85 -35.79 16.80 -22.13
N SER A 86 -34.62 17.30 -22.52
CA SER A 86 -34.42 18.03 -23.79
C SER A 86 -34.63 17.15 -25.04
N LEU A 87 -34.68 15.82 -24.91
CA LEU A 87 -35.00 14.88 -26.00
C LEU A 87 -36.48 14.47 -26.01
N GLY A 88 -37.35 15.12 -25.20
CA GLY A 88 -38.78 14.84 -25.17
C GLY A 88 -39.14 13.50 -24.47
N HIS A 89 -38.21 12.87 -23.77
CA HIS A 89 -38.51 11.63 -23.02
C HIS A 89 -39.48 11.93 -21.88
N LYS A 90 -40.50 11.07 -21.75
CA LYS A 90 -41.42 11.06 -20.61
C LYS A 90 -40.89 10.07 -19.58
N PRO A 91 -40.96 10.34 -18.27
CA PRO A 91 -40.59 9.40 -17.22
C PRO A 91 -41.44 8.12 -17.30
N ALA A 92 -40.83 6.99 -17.00
CA ALA A 92 -41.55 5.74 -16.88
C ALA A 92 -42.36 5.68 -15.56
N ASN A 93 -43.49 4.99 -15.59
CA ASN A 93 -44.41 4.88 -14.44
C ASN A 93 -44.16 3.59 -13.63
N PHE A 94 -42.91 3.17 -13.45
CA PHE A 94 -42.62 2.09 -12.54
C PHE A 94 -42.07 2.64 -11.22
N HIS A 95 -42.42 2.05 -10.10
CA HIS A 95 -42.00 2.51 -8.78
C HIS A 95 -41.14 1.48 -8.04
N GLU A 96 -41.25 0.20 -8.40
CA GLU A 96 -40.54 -0.90 -7.74
C GLU A 96 -40.25 -2.05 -8.70
N SER A 97 -39.30 -2.88 -8.36
CA SER A 97 -39.01 -4.15 -9.03
C SER A 97 -38.36 -5.12 -8.07
N VAL A 98 -39.12 -6.00 -7.50
CA VAL A 98 -38.68 -7.04 -6.54
C VAL A 98 -37.49 -7.85 -7.06
N LYS A 99 -37.43 -8.15 -8.36
CA LYS A 99 -36.31 -8.87 -8.97
C LYS A 99 -35.00 -8.10 -8.88
N VAL A 100 -35.04 -6.79 -9.16
CA VAL A 100 -33.86 -5.91 -9.08
C VAL A 100 -33.45 -5.72 -7.62
N GLU A 101 -34.40 -5.57 -6.70
CA GLU A 101 -34.15 -5.44 -5.27
C GLU A 101 -33.46 -6.67 -4.68
N ILE A 102 -33.93 -7.87 -5.02
CA ILE A 102 -33.28 -9.12 -4.66
C ILE A 102 -31.86 -9.17 -5.26
N ALA A 103 -31.69 -8.79 -6.52
CA ALA A 103 -30.38 -8.84 -7.19
C ALA A 103 -29.36 -7.94 -6.52
N TRP A 104 -29.70 -6.66 -6.24
CA TRP A 104 -28.75 -5.74 -5.61
C TRP A 104 -28.49 -6.01 -4.12
N THR A 105 -29.31 -6.84 -3.49
CA THR A 105 -29.08 -7.33 -2.11
C THR A 105 -28.20 -8.59 -2.12
N VAL A 106 -28.55 -9.58 -2.93
CA VAL A 106 -27.88 -10.90 -2.94
C VAL A 106 -26.49 -10.84 -3.58
N ILE A 107 -26.31 -10.09 -4.67
CA ILE A 107 -25.03 -10.02 -5.38
C ILE A 107 -23.92 -9.42 -4.48
N PRO A 108 -24.10 -8.26 -3.83
CA PRO A 108 -23.09 -7.72 -2.90
C PRO A 108 -22.82 -8.66 -1.72
N PHE A 109 -23.83 -9.31 -1.18
CA PHE A 109 -23.67 -10.28 -0.09
C PHE A 109 -22.77 -11.45 -0.49
N ILE A 110 -22.97 -12.02 -1.69
CA ILE A 110 -22.09 -13.07 -2.22
C ILE A 110 -20.66 -12.55 -2.43
N ILE A 111 -20.49 -11.33 -2.98
CA ILE A 111 -19.20 -10.72 -3.19
C ILE A 111 -18.44 -10.58 -1.85
N VAL A 112 -19.12 -10.10 -0.79
CA VAL A 112 -18.52 -9.96 0.54
C VAL A 112 -18.04 -11.31 1.09
N ILE A 113 -18.84 -12.37 0.96
CA ILE A 113 -18.46 -13.73 1.38
C ILE A 113 -17.20 -14.19 0.61
N LEU A 114 -17.20 -14.03 -0.72
CA LEU A 114 -16.07 -14.44 -1.56
C LEU A 114 -14.78 -13.67 -1.22
N MET A 115 -14.89 -12.42 -0.77
CA MET A 115 -13.74 -11.62 -0.33
C MET A 115 -13.31 -12.00 1.09
N ALA A 116 -14.22 -12.29 1.99
CA ALA A 116 -13.93 -12.59 3.38
C ALA A 116 -13.09 -13.88 3.55
N LEU A 117 -13.34 -14.90 2.74
CA LEU A 117 -12.63 -16.18 2.83
C LEU A 117 -11.10 -16.05 2.64
N PRO A 118 -10.58 -15.49 1.52
CA PRO A 118 -9.15 -15.32 1.35
C PRO A 118 -8.56 -14.29 2.32
N ALA A 119 -9.29 -13.22 2.66
CA ALA A 119 -8.85 -12.24 3.64
C ALA A 119 -8.65 -12.85 5.03
N THR A 120 -9.60 -13.66 5.50
CA THR A 120 -9.47 -14.36 6.79
C THR A 120 -8.28 -15.31 6.80
N LYS A 121 -8.06 -16.06 5.71
CA LYS A 121 -6.91 -16.94 5.57
C LYS A 121 -5.58 -16.19 5.68
N ALA A 122 -5.46 -15.04 5.01
CA ALA A 122 -4.27 -14.19 5.07
C ALA A 122 -4.02 -13.66 6.50
N VAL A 123 -5.07 -13.19 7.19
CA VAL A 123 -4.95 -12.70 8.58
C VAL A 123 -4.52 -13.81 9.54
N VAL A 124 -5.08 -15.00 9.43
CA VAL A 124 -4.71 -16.16 10.28
C VAL A 124 -3.26 -16.55 10.01
N ALA A 125 -2.83 -16.60 8.74
CA ALA A 125 -1.43 -16.90 8.39
C ALA A 125 -0.45 -15.88 8.96
N GLN A 126 -0.78 -14.59 8.95
CA GLN A 126 0.06 -13.53 9.54
C GLN A 126 0.20 -13.64 11.06
N LYS A 127 -0.76 -14.25 11.75
CA LYS A 127 -0.74 -14.43 13.20
C LYS A 127 0.04 -15.64 13.67
N ASP A 128 0.40 -16.54 12.77
CA ASP A 128 1.19 -17.73 13.13
C ASP A 128 2.68 -17.40 13.24
N THR A 129 3.11 -16.98 14.41
CA THR A 129 4.52 -16.70 14.74
C THR A 129 5.28 -17.92 15.27
N SER A 130 4.68 -19.13 15.24
CA SER A 130 5.30 -20.36 15.71
C SER A 130 6.49 -20.79 14.83
N ASN A 131 7.37 -21.61 15.40
CA ASN A 131 8.50 -22.20 14.70
C ASN A 131 9.41 -21.19 13.96
N ALA A 132 9.63 -20.01 14.56
CA ALA A 132 10.56 -19.03 14.02
C ALA A 132 12.02 -19.53 14.14
N ASP A 133 12.78 -19.35 13.05
CA ASP A 133 14.23 -19.62 13.01
C ASP A 133 15.00 -18.54 13.79
N LEU A 134 14.53 -17.30 13.71
CA LEU A 134 15.11 -16.12 14.34
C LEU A 134 14.03 -15.32 15.05
N THR A 135 14.33 -14.82 16.25
CA THR A 135 13.44 -13.93 17.00
C THR A 135 14.17 -12.66 17.37
N ILE A 136 13.63 -11.51 16.98
CA ILE A 136 14.20 -10.19 17.24
C ILE A 136 13.15 -9.36 17.94
N LYS A 137 13.56 -8.63 18.98
CA LYS A 137 12.74 -7.60 19.60
C LYS A 137 13.05 -6.25 18.98
N ALA A 138 12.02 -5.55 18.52
CA ALA A 138 12.09 -4.19 18.02
C ALA A 138 11.42 -3.26 19.03
N THR A 139 12.19 -2.35 19.63
CA THR A 139 11.71 -1.37 20.61
C THR A 139 11.68 0.01 19.96
N GLY A 140 10.50 0.62 19.88
CA GLY A 140 10.32 1.98 19.36
C GLY A 140 10.71 3.05 20.37
N TYR A 141 11.37 4.08 19.89
CA TYR A 141 11.73 5.32 20.61
C TYR A 141 11.52 6.52 19.71
N GLN A 142 11.31 7.69 20.23
CA GLN A 142 11.33 8.96 19.49
C GLN A 142 12.80 9.37 19.25
N TRP A 143 13.37 9.25 18.11
CA TRP A 143 12.93 8.80 16.78
C TRP A 143 14.00 7.80 16.29
N LYS A 144 13.97 6.61 16.81
CA LYS A 144 14.92 5.53 16.56
C LYS A 144 14.31 4.18 16.87
N TRP A 145 14.96 3.11 16.46
CA TRP A 145 14.59 1.74 16.82
C TRP A 145 15.74 1.05 17.56
N GLY A 146 15.44 0.34 18.64
CA GLY A 146 16.35 -0.60 19.28
C GLY A 146 16.04 -2.00 18.83
N TYR A 147 17.06 -2.79 18.51
CA TYR A 147 16.93 -4.18 18.12
C TYR A 147 17.72 -5.08 19.06
N ASP A 148 17.07 -6.12 19.57
CA ASP A 148 17.70 -7.16 20.39
C ASP A 148 17.43 -8.52 19.73
N TYR A 149 18.47 -9.27 19.36
CA TYR A 149 18.37 -10.62 18.83
C TYR A 149 18.21 -11.59 20.00
N LEU A 150 17.02 -12.15 20.16
CA LEU A 150 16.64 -12.96 21.33
C LEU A 150 16.85 -14.44 21.13
N LYS A 151 16.82 -14.93 19.86
CA LYS A 151 16.96 -16.35 19.53
C LYS A 151 17.43 -16.51 18.11
N GLY A 152 18.28 -17.49 17.88
CA GLY A 152 18.78 -17.87 16.56
C GLY A 152 20.13 -17.24 16.25
N GLU A 153 20.42 -17.03 14.97
CA GLU A 153 21.68 -16.43 14.55
C GLU A 153 21.81 -15.00 15.07
N GLY A 154 22.92 -14.68 15.71
CA GLY A 154 23.15 -13.36 16.33
C GLY A 154 22.55 -13.20 17.73
N GLU A 155 22.07 -14.28 18.39
CA GLU A 155 21.55 -14.23 19.75
C GLU A 155 22.48 -13.48 20.72
N GLY A 156 21.90 -12.53 21.48
CA GLY A 156 22.62 -11.68 22.42
C GLY A 156 23.14 -10.37 21.80
N ILE A 157 23.03 -10.16 20.49
CA ILE A 157 23.37 -8.89 19.85
C ILE A 157 22.25 -7.90 20.11
N GLY A 158 22.59 -6.70 20.57
CA GLY A 158 21.67 -5.58 20.70
C GLY A 158 22.30 -4.29 20.21
N PHE A 159 21.53 -3.47 19.49
CA PHE A 159 21.97 -2.18 19.00
C PHE A 159 20.81 -1.21 18.77
N VAL A 160 21.15 0.04 18.55
CA VAL A 160 20.21 1.10 18.20
C VAL A 160 20.43 1.50 16.76
N SER A 161 19.34 1.66 16.02
CA SER A 161 19.28 2.15 14.66
C SER A 161 18.70 3.55 14.65
N THR A 162 19.45 4.52 14.18
CA THR A 162 19.05 5.91 14.10
C THR A 162 19.11 6.41 12.65
N LEU A 163 18.46 7.53 12.39
CA LEU A 163 18.60 8.19 11.09
C LEU A 163 20.08 8.49 10.82
N ASP A 164 20.53 8.18 9.62
CA ASP A 164 21.89 8.50 9.15
C ASP A 164 22.26 9.96 9.42
N ASN A 165 23.51 10.22 9.78
CA ASN A 165 23.95 11.55 10.25
C ASN A 165 23.77 12.64 9.20
N GLU A 166 24.09 12.36 7.94
CA GLU A 166 23.92 13.31 6.84
C GLU A 166 22.44 13.68 6.66
N HIS A 167 21.55 12.67 6.67
CA HIS A 167 20.11 12.87 6.58
C HIS A 167 19.57 13.66 7.78
N ARG A 168 20.12 13.44 8.95
CA ARG A 168 19.75 14.14 10.19
C ARG A 168 20.15 15.61 10.13
N GLU A 169 21.37 15.92 9.69
CA GLU A 169 21.85 17.30 9.55
C GLU A 169 21.00 18.08 8.54
N ILE A 170 20.68 17.47 7.40
CA ILE A 170 19.81 18.08 6.40
C ILE A 170 18.42 18.34 6.95
N SER A 171 17.84 17.35 7.65
CA SER A 171 16.52 17.49 8.28
C SER A 171 16.50 18.62 9.32
N ASN A 172 17.53 18.71 10.16
CA ASN A 172 17.62 19.71 11.22
C ASN A 172 17.93 21.13 10.69
N SER A 173 18.68 21.23 9.59
CA SER A 173 19.01 22.54 8.98
C SER A 173 17.82 23.21 8.30
N GLY A 174 16.74 22.47 8.05
CA GLY A 174 15.60 22.96 7.27
C GLY A 174 15.94 23.29 5.82
N ALA A 175 17.05 22.79 5.30
CA ALA A 175 17.51 23.02 3.93
C ALA A 175 16.46 22.51 2.93
N LYS A 176 15.90 23.42 2.13
CA LYS A 176 14.93 23.08 1.09
C LYS A 176 15.65 22.78 -0.21
N GLY A 177 15.20 21.76 -0.92
CA GLY A 177 15.67 21.43 -2.27
C GLY A 177 16.96 20.59 -2.32
N VAL A 178 17.44 20.08 -1.19
CA VAL A 178 18.51 19.08 -1.18
C VAL A 178 17.91 17.75 -1.60
N GLN A 179 18.27 17.27 -2.78
CA GLN A 179 17.93 15.91 -3.22
C GLN A 179 19.01 14.97 -2.70
N ILE A 180 18.60 14.07 -1.81
CA ILE A 180 19.45 13.02 -1.28
C ILE A 180 18.72 11.69 -1.43
N ASP A 181 19.44 10.69 -1.89
CA ASP A 181 18.86 9.35 -2.06
C ASP A 181 18.43 8.78 -0.70
N ASN A 182 17.25 8.16 -0.66
CA ASN A 182 16.71 7.50 0.53
C ASN A 182 16.47 8.45 1.72
N TYR A 183 16.14 9.72 1.45
CA TYR A 183 15.90 10.73 2.48
C TYR A 183 14.88 10.23 3.53
N LEU A 184 15.25 10.35 4.80
CA LEU A 184 14.52 9.84 5.98
C LEU A 184 14.33 8.31 6.02
N LEU A 185 14.98 7.53 5.14
CA LEU A 185 14.90 6.06 5.12
C LEU A 185 16.23 5.41 5.50
N LYS A 186 17.36 6.04 5.20
CA LYS A 186 18.69 5.50 5.50
C LYS A 186 18.99 5.61 6.99
N VAL A 187 19.49 4.52 7.54
CA VAL A 187 19.89 4.42 8.96
C VAL A 187 21.39 4.12 9.09
N ASP A 188 21.95 4.42 10.26
CA ASP A 188 23.34 4.13 10.61
C ASP A 188 23.61 2.61 10.79
N ASN A 189 22.69 1.90 11.44
CA ASN A 189 22.80 0.47 11.74
C ASN A 189 21.56 -0.27 11.25
N PRO A 190 21.58 -0.85 10.04
CA PRO A 190 20.42 -1.60 9.53
C PRO A 190 20.20 -2.92 10.28
N LEU A 191 18.93 -3.32 10.41
CA LEU A 191 18.57 -4.63 10.90
C LEU A 191 18.91 -5.69 9.84
N VAL A 192 19.74 -6.67 10.17
CA VAL A 192 20.19 -7.73 9.26
C VAL A 192 19.47 -9.04 9.58
N VAL A 193 18.90 -9.68 8.58
CA VAL A 193 18.22 -10.98 8.72
C VAL A 193 18.59 -11.92 7.58
N PRO A 194 18.65 -13.23 7.82
CA PRO A 194 18.94 -14.21 6.77
C PRO A 194 17.76 -14.39 5.81
N VAL A 195 18.06 -14.61 4.52
CA VAL A 195 17.08 -14.95 3.50
C VAL A 195 16.51 -16.36 3.76
N ASP A 196 15.26 -16.58 3.34
CA ASP A 196 14.52 -17.86 3.45
C ASP A 196 14.34 -18.40 4.88
N LYS A 197 14.55 -17.56 5.90
CA LYS A 197 14.30 -17.90 7.31
C LYS A 197 13.06 -17.21 7.83
N LYS A 198 12.31 -17.91 8.69
CA LYS A 198 11.15 -17.33 9.37
C LYS A 198 11.63 -16.45 10.52
N VAL A 199 11.48 -15.16 10.36
CA VAL A 199 11.88 -14.14 11.35
C VAL A 199 10.64 -13.67 12.10
N ARG A 200 10.64 -13.88 13.41
CA ARG A 200 9.63 -13.32 14.33
C ARG A 200 10.12 -11.98 14.86
N ILE A 201 9.33 -10.96 14.69
CA ILE A 201 9.58 -9.64 15.28
C ILE A 201 8.63 -9.43 16.44
N ILE A 202 9.18 -9.22 17.62
CA ILE A 202 8.44 -8.84 18.83
C ILE A 202 8.53 -7.31 18.93
N THR A 203 7.40 -6.62 18.98
CA THR A 203 7.34 -5.16 19.04
C THR A 203 6.89 -4.65 20.41
N THR A 204 7.53 -3.61 20.88
CA THR A 204 7.15 -2.80 22.03
C THR A 204 7.68 -1.37 21.87
N ALA A 205 7.33 -0.46 22.75
CA ALA A 205 7.86 0.89 22.77
C ALA A 205 8.22 1.34 24.18
N ASN A 206 9.12 2.32 24.27
CA ASN A 206 9.59 2.85 25.54
C ASN A 206 8.90 4.18 25.94
N ASP A 207 8.34 4.88 24.95
CA ASP A 207 7.81 6.25 25.13
C ASP A 207 6.36 6.39 24.63
N VAL A 208 6.16 6.46 23.33
CA VAL A 208 4.83 6.62 22.70
C VAL A 208 4.51 5.41 21.82
N ILE A 209 3.34 5.38 21.21
CA ILE A 209 2.98 4.35 20.24
C ILE A 209 3.74 4.59 18.93
N HIS A 210 4.44 3.56 18.47
CA HIS A 210 5.08 3.48 17.16
C HIS A 210 4.45 2.36 16.32
N ALA A 211 4.79 2.29 15.02
CA ALA A 211 4.39 1.18 14.18
C ALA A 211 5.60 0.67 13.39
N PHE A 212 5.99 -0.56 13.63
CA PHE A 212 7.02 -1.26 12.85
C PHE A 212 6.42 -1.73 11.55
N ALA A 213 6.77 -1.10 10.43
CA ALA A 213 6.23 -1.41 9.12
C ALA A 213 7.32 -1.52 8.07
N VAL A 214 7.28 -2.61 7.28
CA VAL A 214 8.12 -2.81 6.09
C VAL A 214 7.20 -3.21 4.95
N PRO A 215 6.78 -2.26 4.10
CA PRO A 215 5.77 -2.50 3.07
C PRO A 215 6.12 -3.61 2.08
N ALA A 216 7.39 -3.71 1.67
CA ALA A 216 7.86 -4.77 0.78
C ALA A 216 7.69 -6.18 1.38
N PHE A 217 7.71 -6.30 2.72
CA PHE A 217 7.47 -7.56 3.44
C PHE A 217 5.98 -7.80 3.72
N GLY A 218 5.13 -6.81 3.52
CA GLY A 218 3.71 -6.89 3.82
C GLY A 218 3.40 -6.94 5.30
N ILE A 219 4.28 -6.41 6.16
CA ILE A 219 4.10 -6.41 7.61
C ILE A 219 3.92 -4.99 8.15
N LYS A 220 3.03 -4.88 9.13
CA LYS A 220 2.85 -3.72 10.00
C LYS A 220 2.40 -4.19 11.36
N GLN A 221 3.12 -3.81 12.41
CA GLN A 221 2.77 -4.16 13.78
C GLN A 221 3.02 -2.96 14.70
N ASP A 222 2.00 -2.57 15.45
CA ASP A 222 2.12 -1.49 16.42
C ASP A 222 3.05 -1.90 17.56
N ALA A 223 3.89 -0.94 17.96
CA ALA A 223 4.77 -1.00 19.12
C ALA A 223 4.22 -0.08 20.19
N ILE A 224 3.61 -0.66 21.23
CA ILE A 224 2.84 0.07 22.23
C ILE A 224 3.58 -0.03 23.59
N PRO A 225 3.79 1.09 24.31
CA PRO A 225 4.40 1.06 25.64
C PRO A 225 3.63 0.16 26.59
N GLY A 226 4.35 -0.72 27.30
CA GLY A 226 3.77 -1.67 28.24
C GLY A 226 3.08 -2.89 27.63
N PHE A 227 3.02 -2.99 26.31
CA PHE A 227 2.47 -4.15 25.59
C PHE A 227 3.54 -4.82 24.74
N VAL A 228 3.39 -6.13 24.57
CA VAL A 228 4.20 -6.94 23.67
C VAL A 228 3.30 -7.47 22.56
N ARG A 229 3.67 -7.18 21.33
CA ARG A 229 3.01 -7.67 20.12
C ARG A 229 4.03 -8.41 19.27
N ASP A 230 3.57 -9.24 18.36
CA ASP A 230 4.48 -9.90 17.43
C ASP A 230 3.87 -10.05 16.04
N THR A 231 4.77 -10.15 15.08
CA THR A 231 4.51 -10.46 13.68
C THR A 231 5.66 -11.30 13.16
N TRP A 232 5.55 -11.76 11.92
CA TRP A 232 6.63 -12.51 11.29
C TRP A 232 6.69 -12.24 9.80
N PHE A 233 7.85 -12.53 9.22
CA PHE A 233 8.04 -12.55 7.78
C PHE A 233 9.11 -13.59 7.41
N ARG A 234 9.17 -13.90 6.11
CA ARG A 234 10.25 -14.66 5.49
C ARG A 234 10.63 -13.94 4.22
N ALA A 235 11.80 -13.30 4.19
CA ALA A 235 12.30 -12.63 3.00
C ALA A 235 12.79 -13.69 2.01
N GLU A 236 12.26 -13.72 0.80
CA GLU A 236 12.60 -14.67 -0.27
C GLU A 236 13.64 -14.09 -1.26
N LYS A 237 14.06 -12.86 -1.02
CA LYS A 237 15.06 -12.16 -1.84
C LYS A 237 16.05 -11.44 -0.95
N THR A 238 17.30 -11.40 -1.40
CA THR A 238 18.35 -10.56 -0.79
C THR A 238 18.23 -9.12 -1.27
N GLY A 239 18.66 -8.17 -0.45
CA GLY A 239 18.64 -6.74 -0.77
C GLY A 239 18.40 -5.89 0.47
N ASP A 240 18.35 -4.58 0.27
CA ASP A 240 18.00 -3.61 1.29
C ASP A 240 16.52 -3.26 1.17
N PHE A 241 15.80 -3.37 2.29
CA PHE A 241 14.36 -3.12 2.35
C PHE A 241 14.08 -2.04 3.39
N TYR A 242 13.24 -1.09 3.03
CA TYR A 242 13.00 0.10 3.84
C TYR A 242 11.67 0.03 4.56
N GLY A 243 11.71 0.42 5.84
CA GLY A 243 10.54 0.56 6.70
C GLY A 243 10.45 1.95 7.31
N GLN A 244 9.26 2.33 7.67
CA GLN A 244 8.96 3.60 8.35
C GLN A 244 7.93 3.36 9.44
N CYS A 245 7.91 4.24 10.45
CA CYS A 245 6.79 4.32 11.37
C CYS A 245 5.55 4.85 10.62
N GLN A 246 4.44 4.08 10.63
CA GLN A 246 3.20 4.36 9.87
C GLN A 246 1.98 4.39 10.78
#